data_abcd059dc1438146d34178b6e08018b5
#
_entry.id   abcd059dc1438146d34178b6e08018b5
#
_cell.length_a   1.000
_cell.length_b   1.000
_cell.length_c   1.000
_cell.angle_alpha   90.00
_cell.angle_beta   90.00
_cell.angle_gamma   90.00
#
_symmetry.space_group_name_H-M   'P 1'
#
loop_
_entity.id
_entity.type
_entity.pdbx_description
1 polymer ?
#
loop_
_entity_poly.entity_id
_entity_poly.type
_entity_poly.pdbx_seq_one_letter_code
_entity_poly.pdbx_strand_id
1 'polypeptide(L)'
;MEKIIEIQDIVKNYQIGSVIVRALRSVSVDIRKNEYVAIMGPSGSGKSTLMNLLGCLDTPTSGTYILNGTDVSKMEDDYLAEIRNKEIGFVFQTFNLLPRYTALENVMLPLIYAGVGKVERERMAIEALEKVGLSDRMDHKPNELSGGQRQRVAIARALVNKPSIILADEPTGNLDSKTSIDIMGLLNDIHSNGNTVILVTHEEDIAKYAARIIRLFDGEISQDVLNKDFSYN
;
A
#
# COMPACT_ATOMS: atom_id res chain seq x y z
N MET A 1 -7.93 6.97 -19.74
CA MET A 1 -8.02 6.88 -18.24
C MET A 1 -6.91 7.74 -17.66
N GLU A 2 -7.22 8.47 -16.60
CA GLU A 2 -6.30 9.38 -15.93
C GLU A 2 -5.21 8.60 -15.18
N LYS A 3 -3.96 9.05 -15.29
CA LYS A 3 -2.84 8.47 -14.54
C LYS A 3 -2.86 9.00 -13.11
N ILE A 4 -2.62 8.11 -12.15
CA ILE A 4 -2.47 8.48 -10.74
C ILE A 4 -1.01 8.45 -10.32
N ILE A 5 -0.20 7.57 -10.94
CA ILE A 5 1.24 7.47 -10.76
C ILE A 5 1.90 7.57 -12.11
N GLU A 6 2.91 8.45 -12.22
CA GLU A 6 3.81 8.55 -13.36
C GLU A 6 5.24 8.54 -12.85
N ILE A 7 5.97 7.49 -13.19
CA ILE A 7 7.38 7.34 -12.85
C ILE A 7 8.19 7.33 -14.15
N GLN A 8 9.21 8.20 -14.22
CA GLN A 8 10.10 8.30 -15.37
C GLN A 8 11.56 8.25 -14.91
N ASP A 9 12.29 7.26 -15.42
CA ASP A 9 13.73 7.05 -15.25
C ASP A 9 14.20 7.10 -13.79
N ILE A 10 13.40 6.54 -12.88
CA ILE A 10 13.71 6.51 -11.46
C ILE A 10 14.94 5.64 -11.20
N VAL A 11 15.95 6.26 -10.58
CA VAL A 11 17.14 5.61 -10.02
C VAL A 11 17.10 5.77 -8.51
N LYS A 12 17.38 4.69 -7.78
CA LYS A 12 17.60 4.75 -6.34
C LYS A 12 18.89 4.05 -5.96
N ASN A 13 19.79 4.80 -5.37
CA ASN A 13 21.06 4.32 -4.85
C ASN A 13 21.09 4.52 -3.33
N TYR A 14 21.59 3.52 -2.61
CA TYR A 14 21.89 3.62 -1.18
C TYR A 14 23.40 3.55 -0.99
N GLN A 15 23.92 4.45 -0.17
CA GLN A 15 25.32 4.41 0.21
C GLN A 15 25.47 3.70 1.57
N ILE A 16 26.15 2.56 1.58
CA ILE A 16 26.43 1.77 2.78
C ILE A 16 27.95 1.78 2.98
N GLY A 17 28.44 2.67 3.82
CA GLY A 17 29.87 2.91 3.96
C GLY A 17 30.48 3.40 2.64
N SER A 18 31.43 2.65 2.09
CA SER A 18 32.07 2.95 0.79
C SER A 18 31.39 2.27 -0.41
N VAL A 19 30.36 1.45 -0.18
CA VAL A 19 29.68 0.70 -1.23
C VAL A 19 28.41 1.42 -1.66
N ILE A 20 28.16 1.53 -2.97
CA ILE A 20 26.91 2.03 -3.55
C ILE A 20 26.07 0.83 -3.99
N VAL A 21 24.92 0.65 -3.35
CA VAL A 21 23.91 -0.33 -3.74
C VAL A 21 22.91 0.34 -4.67
N ARG A 22 22.88 -0.09 -5.93
CA ARG A 22 21.90 0.38 -6.93
C ARG A 22 20.63 -0.43 -6.82
N ALA A 23 19.68 0.06 -6.02
CA ALA A 23 18.44 -0.65 -5.75
C ALA A 23 17.42 -0.54 -6.90
N LEU A 24 17.38 0.60 -7.60
CA LEU A 24 16.59 0.78 -8.83
C LEU A 24 17.46 1.41 -9.90
N ARG A 25 17.28 0.95 -11.17
CA ARG A 25 18.11 1.28 -12.33
C ARG A 25 17.26 1.77 -13.49
N SER A 26 16.83 3.04 -13.44
CA SER A 26 15.99 3.65 -14.50
C SER A 26 14.63 2.96 -14.69
N VAL A 27 13.85 2.89 -13.61
CA VAL A 27 12.49 2.36 -13.65
C VAL A 27 11.54 3.43 -14.20
N SER A 28 10.73 3.06 -15.22
CA SER A 28 9.66 3.91 -15.75
C SER A 28 8.37 3.11 -15.79
N VAL A 29 7.30 3.63 -15.18
CA VAL A 29 5.97 2.99 -15.16
C VAL A 29 4.87 4.01 -14.86
N ASP A 30 3.73 3.84 -15.51
CA ASP A 30 2.51 4.59 -15.23
C ASP A 30 1.47 3.66 -14.62
N ILE A 31 0.75 4.13 -13.60
CA ILE A 31 -0.42 3.44 -13.04
C ILE A 31 -1.63 4.38 -13.16
N ARG A 32 -2.75 3.85 -13.62
CA ARG A 32 -3.99 4.60 -13.84
C ARG A 32 -4.88 4.57 -12.62
N LYS A 33 -5.78 5.54 -12.50
CA LYS A 33 -6.83 5.52 -11.47
C LYS A 33 -7.69 4.27 -11.60
N ASN A 34 -8.02 3.68 -10.47
CA ASN A 34 -8.77 2.43 -10.37
C ASN A 34 -8.12 1.27 -11.14
N GLU A 35 -6.80 1.18 -11.13
CA GLU A 35 -6.07 0.01 -11.64
C GLU A 35 -5.71 -0.91 -10.47
N TYR A 36 -5.79 -2.23 -10.68
CA TYR A 36 -5.29 -3.21 -9.73
C TYR A 36 -4.01 -3.82 -10.29
N VAL A 37 -2.88 -3.48 -9.70
CA VAL A 37 -1.54 -3.84 -10.18
C VAL A 37 -0.82 -4.69 -9.14
N ALA A 38 -0.20 -5.78 -9.58
CA ALA A 38 0.74 -6.55 -8.78
C ALA A 38 2.19 -6.23 -9.19
N ILE A 39 3.03 -5.89 -8.22
CA ILE A 39 4.47 -5.73 -8.37
C ILE A 39 5.15 -6.98 -7.82
N MET A 40 5.81 -7.74 -8.69
CA MET A 40 6.43 -9.01 -8.38
C MET A 40 7.94 -9.02 -8.62
N GLY A 41 8.62 -10.04 -8.13
CA GLY A 41 10.04 -10.31 -8.39
C GLY A 41 10.71 -11.04 -7.24
N PRO A 42 11.90 -11.59 -7.43
CA PRO A 42 12.64 -12.30 -6.39
C PRO A 42 13.08 -11.37 -5.25
N SER A 43 13.57 -11.96 -4.15
CA SER A 43 14.20 -11.17 -3.09
C SER A 43 15.37 -10.38 -3.65
N GLY A 44 15.50 -9.11 -3.23
CA GLY A 44 16.57 -8.21 -3.71
C GLY A 44 16.32 -7.56 -5.08
N SER A 45 15.19 -7.83 -5.76
CA SER A 45 14.90 -7.23 -7.08
C SER A 45 14.55 -5.73 -7.07
N GLY A 46 14.40 -5.10 -5.89
CA GLY A 46 14.05 -3.69 -5.77
C GLY A 46 12.59 -3.40 -5.42
N LYS A 47 11.73 -4.42 -5.21
CA LYS A 47 10.29 -4.24 -4.90
C LYS A 47 10.04 -3.32 -3.70
N SER A 48 10.68 -3.61 -2.56
CA SER A 48 10.50 -2.81 -1.33
C SER A 48 11.01 -1.38 -1.52
N THR A 49 12.08 -1.18 -2.31
CA THR A 49 12.58 0.14 -2.68
C THR A 49 11.56 0.89 -3.54
N LEU A 50 11.02 0.23 -4.57
CA LEU A 50 9.99 0.83 -5.41
C LEU A 50 8.73 1.16 -4.59
N MET A 51 8.30 0.24 -3.73
CA MET A 51 7.18 0.46 -2.82
C MET A 51 7.39 1.67 -1.90
N ASN A 52 8.59 1.83 -1.32
CA ASN A 52 8.91 2.97 -0.46
C ASN A 52 8.84 4.29 -1.23
N LEU A 53 9.29 4.31 -2.48
CA LEU A 53 9.17 5.50 -3.34
C LEU A 53 7.71 5.78 -3.68
N LEU A 54 6.94 4.77 -4.14
CA LEU A 54 5.52 4.89 -4.42
C LEU A 54 4.74 5.38 -3.20
N GLY A 55 5.16 4.93 -2.02
CA GLY A 55 4.58 5.28 -0.73
C GLY A 55 5.03 6.64 -0.17
N CYS A 56 5.85 7.41 -0.88
CA CYS A 56 6.45 8.65 -0.36
C CYS A 56 7.15 8.45 1.01
N LEU A 57 7.74 7.26 1.23
CA LEU A 57 8.57 6.94 2.41
C LEU A 57 10.05 7.20 2.16
N ASP A 58 10.41 7.41 0.90
CA ASP A 58 11.76 7.71 0.43
C ASP A 58 11.67 8.55 -0.85
N THR A 59 12.78 9.18 -1.24
CA THR A 59 12.89 9.97 -2.48
C THR A 59 13.84 9.30 -3.47
N PRO A 60 13.65 9.46 -4.78
CA PRO A 60 14.56 8.93 -5.78
C PRO A 60 15.91 9.66 -5.74
N THR A 61 16.98 8.97 -6.13
CA THR A 61 18.30 9.61 -6.37
C THR A 61 18.25 10.48 -7.63
N SER A 62 17.53 10.05 -8.65
CA SER A 62 17.23 10.80 -9.88
C SER A 62 15.97 10.24 -10.57
N GLY A 63 15.48 10.96 -11.56
CA GLY A 63 14.24 10.68 -12.25
C GLY A 63 13.08 11.51 -11.70
N THR A 64 11.87 11.27 -12.21
CA THR A 64 10.66 12.02 -11.84
C THR A 64 9.57 11.08 -11.35
N TYR A 65 8.90 11.46 -10.26
CA TYR A 65 7.71 10.79 -9.72
C TYR A 65 6.57 11.81 -9.56
N ILE A 66 5.51 11.65 -10.33
CA ILE A 66 4.28 12.43 -10.24
C ILE A 66 3.20 11.55 -9.60
N LEU A 67 2.64 12.01 -8.49
CA LEU A 67 1.55 11.38 -7.77
C LEU A 67 0.31 12.28 -7.84
N ASN A 68 -0.75 11.78 -8.44
CA ASN A 68 -2.02 12.51 -8.62
C ASN A 68 -1.83 13.94 -9.18
N GLY A 69 -0.95 14.08 -10.20
CA GLY A 69 -0.61 15.35 -10.84
C GLY A 69 0.41 16.23 -10.10
N THR A 70 0.92 15.79 -8.96
CA THR A 70 1.91 16.53 -8.15
C THR A 70 3.28 15.87 -8.24
N ASP A 71 4.33 16.62 -8.62
CA ASP A 71 5.71 16.12 -8.62
C ASP A 71 6.23 16.02 -7.18
N VAL A 72 6.45 14.79 -6.71
CA VAL A 72 6.92 14.48 -5.36
C VAL A 72 8.41 14.11 -5.31
N SER A 73 9.10 14.11 -6.45
CA SER A 73 10.48 13.60 -6.58
C SER A 73 11.49 14.24 -5.65
N LYS A 74 11.29 15.52 -5.32
CA LYS A 74 12.25 16.35 -4.58
C LYS A 74 11.60 17.13 -3.44
N MET A 75 10.44 16.68 -3.00
CA MET A 75 9.75 17.32 -1.87
C MET A 75 10.47 17.02 -0.55
N GLU A 76 10.38 17.97 0.37
CA GLU A 76 10.85 17.81 1.75
C GLU A 76 9.94 16.83 2.52
N ASP A 77 10.49 16.21 3.58
CA ASP A 77 9.83 15.13 4.33
C ASP A 77 8.46 15.53 4.90
N ASP A 78 8.28 16.78 5.33
CA ASP A 78 7.01 17.27 5.87
C ASP A 78 5.90 17.27 4.81
N TYR A 79 6.20 17.73 3.59
CA TYR A 79 5.25 17.70 2.46
C TYR A 79 4.96 16.27 2.00
N LEU A 80 5.99 15.42 1.96
CA LEU A 80 5.79 13.99 1.67
C LEU A 80 4.91 13.32 2.71
N ALA A 81 5.03 13.68 3.99
CA ALA A 81 4.19 13.16 5.06
C ALA A 81 2.71 13.59 4.90
N GLU A 82 2.47 14.83 4.49
CA GLU A 82 1.12 15.31 4.18
C GLU A 82 0.49 14.55 3.01
N ILE A 83 1.21 14.43 1.89
CA ILE A 83 0.76 13.71 0.69
C ILE A 83 0.51 12.24 1.03
N ARG A 84 1.43 11.59 1.74
CA ARG A 84 1.29 10.21 2.19
C ARG A 84 0.05 10.00 3.03
N ASN A 85 -0.21 10.87 3.99
CA ASN A 85 -1.39 10.78 4.84
C ASN A 85 -2.70 10.94 4.07
N LYS A 86 -2.71 11.77 3.04
CA LYS A 86 -3.90 12.10 2.25
C LYS A 86 -4.15 11.09 1.12
N GLU A 87 -3.12 10.72 0.38
CA GLU A 87 -3.26 9.99 -0.89
C GLU A 87 -3.01 8.49 -0.77
N ILE A 88 -2.33 8.00 0.31
CA ILE A 88 -1.82 6.63 0.37
C ILE A 88 -2.28 5.92 1.64
N GLY A 89 -2.95 4.78 1.46
CA GLY A 89 -3.24 3.84 2.54
C GLY A 89 -2.28 2.65 2.49
N PHE A 90 -1.58 2.39 3.59
CA PHE A 90 -0.62 1.28 3.69
C PHE A 90 -1.22 0.06 4.39
N VAL A 91 -1.01 -1.11 3.79
CA VAL A 91 -1.29 -2.43 4.37
C VAL A 91 0.00 -3.24 4.35
N PHE A 92 0.52 -3.64 5.50
CA PHE A 92 1.78 -4.36 5.64
C PHE A 92 1.58 -5.82 6.07
N GLN A 93 2.52 -6.68 5.73
CA GLN A 93 2.58 -8.07 6.15
C GLN A 93 2.53 -8.24 7.68
N THR A 94 3.20 -7.38 8.42
CA THR A 94 3.29 -7.41 9.89
C THR A 94 2.23 -6.55 10.59
N PHE A 95 1.20 -6.11 9.83
CA PHE A 95 0.09 -5.27 10.30
C PHE A 95 0.51 -3.88 10.77
N ASN A 96 1.65 -3.72 11.38
CA ASN A 96 2.21 -2.47 11.95
C ASN A 96 1.20 -1.72 12.84
N LEU A 97 0.45 -2.47 13.66
CA LEU A 97 -0.46 -1.90 14.65
C LEU A 97 0.31 -1.51 15.91
N LEU A 98 -0.08 -0.39 16.51
CA LEU A 98 0.46 0.02 17.81
C LEU A 98 -0.10 -0.87 18.92
N PRO A 99 0.74 -1.66 19.63
CA PRO A 99 0.26 -2.73 20.50
C PRO A 99 -0.45 -2.25 21.77
N ARG A 100 -0.26 -0.98 22.15
CA ARG A 100 -0.88 -0.37 23.33
C ARG A 100 -2.24 0.26 23.03
N TYR A 101 -2.57 0.46 21.76
CA TYR A 101 -3.79 1.08 21.28
C TYR A 101 -4.82 0.02 20.89
N THR A 102 -6.10 0.33 21.10
CA THR A 102 -7.22 -0.51 20.63
C THR A 102 -7.30 -0.51 19.10
N ALA A 103 -8.15 -1.35 18.51
CA ALA A 103 -8.44 -1.33 17.08
C ALA A 103 -8.95 0.04 16.64
N LEU A 104 -9.88 0.62 17.39
CA LEU A 104 -10.43 1.96 17.14
C LEU A 104 -9.33 3.03 17.17
N GLU A 105 -8.50 3.03 18.21
CA GLU A 105 -7.41 3.99 18.35
C GLU A 105 -6.36 3.86 17.23
N ASN A 106 -6.04 2.64 16.79
CA ASN A 106 -5.16 2.41 15.65
C ASN A 106 -5.72 3.01 14.35
N VAL A 107 -7.03 2.86 14.12
CA VAL A 107 -7.68 3.41 12.91
C VAL A 107 -7.80 4.93 12.98
N MET A 108 -7.91 5.52 14.18
CA MET A 108 -7.94 6.97 14.35
C MET A 108 -6.61 7.68 14.06
N LEU A 109 -5.47 6.98 14.08
CA LEU A 109 -4.14 7.60 13.95
C LEU A 109 -3.97 8.48 12.70
N PRO A 110 -4.28 8.03 11.49
CA PRO A 110 -4.14 8.86 10.29
C PRO A 110 -5.00 10.14 10.34
N LEU A 111 -6.17 10.08 10.99
CA LEU A 111 -7.08 11.20 11.15
C LEU A 111 -6.53 12.25 12.14
N ILE A 112 -5.70 11.83 13.12
CA ILE A 112 -4.99 12.77 14.01
C ILE A 112 -4.02 13.61 13.20
N TYR A 113 -3.22 12.98 12.33
CA TYR A 113 -2.28 13.68 11.46
C TYR A 113 -2.99 14.55 10.40
N ALA A 114 -4.19 14.16 9.98
CA ALA A 114 -5.04 14.96 9.10
C ALA A 114 -5.73 16.15 9.82
N GLY A 115 -5.52 16.33 11.13
CA GLY A 115 -6.12 17.43 11.91
C GLY A 115 -7.63 17.28 12.16
N VAL A 116 -8.21 16.08 11.96
CA VAL A 116 -9.65 15.84 12.18
C VAL A 116 -10.00 15.94 13.65
N GLY A 117 -11.07 16.67 14.00
CA GLY A 117 -11.54 16.83 15.36
C GLY A 117 -11.98 15.51 16.02
N LYS A 118 -11.87 15.41 17.35
CA LYS A 118 -12.04 14.15 18.11
C LYS A 118 -13.34 13.41 17.80
N VAL A 119 -14.49 14.09 17.81
CA VAL A 119 -15.81 13.46 17.60
C VAL A 119 -15.93 12.88 16.18
N GLU A 120 -15.52 13.66 15.19
CA GLU A 120 -15.57 13.24 13.78
C GLU A 120 -14.58 12.11 13.50
N ARG A 121 -13.39 12.16 14.08
CA ARG A 121 -12.37 11.12 13.99
C ARG A 121 -12.86 9.77 14.51
N GLU A 122 -13.55 9.79 15.68
CA GLU A 122 -14.12 8.59 16.27
C GLU A 122 -15.22 8.01 15.37
N ARG A 123 -16.13 8.84 14.85
CA ARG A 123 -17.17 8.45 13.92
C ARG A 123 -16.59 7.79 12.65
N MET A 124 -15.61 8.43 12.03
CA MET A 124 -14.97 7.91 10.81
C MET A 124 -14.24 6.58 11.04
N ALA A 125 -13.59 6.42 12.20
CA ALA A 125 -12.88 5.20 12.53
C ALA A 125 -13.85 4.04 12.82
N ILE A 126 -14.99 4.29 13.48
CA ILE A 126 -16.07 3.33 13.68
C ILE A 126 -16.58 2.84 12.32
N GLU A 127 -16.95 3.76 11.42
CA GLU A 127 -17.42 3.41 10.07
C GLU A 127 -16.41 2.59 9.27
N ALA A 128 -15.10 2.90 9.43
CA ALA A 128 -14.05 2.13 8.76
C ALA A 128 -13.93 0.70 9.31
N LEU A 129 -14.07 0.50 10.62
CA LEU A 129 -14.07 -0.81 11.27
C LEU A 129 -15.31 -1.63 10.92
N GLU A 130 -16.48 -1.00 10.83
CA GLU A 130 -17.71 -1.64 10.38
C GLU A 130 -17.58 -2.20 8.95
N LYS A 131 -17.01 -1.43 8.04
CA LYS A 131 -16.77 -1.83 6.64
C LYS A 131 -15.89 -3.07 6.51
N VAL A 132 -14.99 -3.31 7.44
CA VAL A 132 -14.14 -4.50 7.45
C VAL A 132 -14.67 -5.62 8.36
N GLY A 133 -15.89 -5.48 8.91
CA GLY A 133 -16.56 -6.50 9.73
C GLY A 133 -15.99 -6.66 11.13
N LEU A 134 -15.58 -5.54 11.78
CA LEU A 134 -14.98 -5.53 13.12
C LEU A 134 -15.76 -4.65 14.13
N SER A 135 -17.08 -4.51 13.95
CA SER A 135 -17.94 -3.72 14.84
C SER A 135 -17.87 -4.16 16.31
N ASP A 136 -17.68 -5.45 16.55
CA ASP A 136 -17.64 -6.07 17.89
C ASP A 136 -16.21 -6.18 18.46
N ARG A 137 -15.21 -5.60 17.79
CA ARG A 137 -13.78 -5.72 18.13
C ARG A 137 -13.07 -4.37 18.32
N MET A 138 -13.81 -3.26 18.33
CA MET A 138 -13.26 -1.89 18.35
C MET A 138 -12.37 -1.62 19.57
N ASP A 139 -12.73 -2.16 20.73
CA ASP A 139 -12.01 -1.95 22.00
C ASP A 139 -10.89 -2.97 22.26
N HIS A 140 -10.71 -3.95 21.37
CA HIS A 140 -9.67 -4.96 21.51
C HIS A 140 -8.30 -4.41 21.09
N LYS A 141 -7.26 -4.82 21.80
CA LYS A 141 -5.87 -4.54 21.44
C LYS A 141 -5.34 -5.59 20.45
N PRO A 142 -4.27 -5.31 19.70
CA PRO A 142 -3.72 -6.24 18.71
C PRO A 142 -3.40 -7.65 19.22
N ASN A 143 -2.99 -7.79 20.48
CA ASN A 143 -2.71 -9.09 21.10
C ASN A 143 -3.98 -9.90 21.43
N GLU A 144 -5.14 -9.29 21.39
CA GLU A 144 -6.45 -9.92 21.63
C GLU A 144 -7.15 -10.30 20.33
N LEU A 145 -6.53 -10.00 19.18
CA LEU A 145 -7.08 -10.21 17.84
C LEU A 145 -6.34 -11.33 17.11
N SER A 146 -7.07 -12.09 16.29
CA SER A 146 -6.47 -13.04 15.35
C SER A 146 -5.64 -12.34 14.27
N GLY A 147 -4.82 -13.08 13.51
CA GLY A 147 -4.04 -12.54 12.39
C GLY A 147 -4.93 -11.81 11.37
N GLY A 148 -6.01 -12.45 10.94
CA GLY A 148 -6.96 -11.86 10.00
C GLY A 148 -7.68 -10.63 10.55
N GLN A 149 -8.05 -10.63 11.84
CA GLN A 149 -8.63 -9.44 12.48
C GLN A 149 -7.64 -8.28 12.54
N ARG A 150 -6.37 -8.54 12.87
CA ARG A 150 -5.30 -7.52 12.83
C ARG A 150 -5.11 -6.94 11.44
N GLN A 151 -5.16 -7.79 10.40
CA GLN A 151 -5.05 -7.33 9.01
C GLN A 151 -6.26 -6.48 8.61
N ARG A 152 -7.48 -6.85 9.01
CA ARG A 152 -8.67 -6.03 8.79
C ARG A 152 -8.58 -4.67 9.49
N VAL A 153 -8.02 -4.58 10.72
CA VAL A 153 -7.75 -3.30 11.39
C VAL A 153 -6.73 -2.47 10.58
N ALA A 154 -5.66 -3.10 10.07
CA ALA A 154 -4.68 -2.41 9.24
C ALA A 154 -5.30 -1.88 7.93
N ILE A 155 -6.21 -2.64 7.31
CA ILE A 155 -6.95 -2.21 6.12
C ILE A 155 -7.91 -1.05 6.46
N ALA A 156 -8.67 -1.14 7.56
CA ALA A 156 -9.53 -0.05 8.02
C ALA A 156 -8.74 1.25 8.25
N ARG A 157 -7.56 1.14 8.90
CA ARG A 157 -6.63 2.26 9.09
C ARG A 157 -6.15 2.84 7.76
N ALA A 158 -5.86 1.98 6.77
CA ALA A 158 -5.43 2.42 5.45
C ALA A 158 -6.53 3.20 4.71
N LEU A 159 -7.81 2.84 4.91
CA LEU A 159 -8.96 3.41 4.21
C LEU A 159 -9.54 4.68 4.85
N VAL A 160 -9.23 4.94 6.13
CA VAL A 160 -9.98 5.92 6.93
C VAL A 160 -9.91 7.35 6.39
N ASN A 161 -8.81 7.74 5.78
CA ASN A 161 -8.64 9.04 5.09
C ASN A 161 -9.18 9.06 3.65
N LYS A 162 -9.79 7.97 3.17
CA LYS A 162 -10.27 7.80 1.79
C LYS A 162 -9.14 8.06 0.76
N PRO A 163 -8.02 7.36 0.86
CA PRO A 163 -6.86 7.58 0.00
C PRO A 163 -7.18 7.24 -1.46
N SER A 164 -6.39 7.80 -2.37
CA SER A 164 -6.48 7.50 -3.80
C SER A 164 -5.84 6.15 -4.15
N ILE A 165 -4.89 5.70 -3.33
CA ILE A 165 -4.09 4.49 -3.55
C ILE A 165 -4.04 3.65 -2.27
N ILE A 166 -4.25 2.33 -2.42
CA ILE A 166 -3.91 1.34 -1.40
C ILE A 166 -2.65 0.62 -1.84
N LEU A 167 -1.62 0.70 -1.00
CA LEU A 167 -0.33 0.07 -1.20
C LEU A 167 -0.19 -1.10 -0.22
N ALA A 168 -0.31 -2.33 -0.72
CA ALA A 168 -0.33 -3.55 0.08
C ALA A 168 0.94 -4.38 -0.11
N ASP A 169 1.76 -4.48 0.94
CA ASP A 169 3.01 -5.24 0.96
C ASP A 169 2.80 -6.60 1.63
N GLU A 170 2.86 -7.66 0.82
CA GLU A 170 2.67 -9.04 1.27
C GLU A 170 1.47 -9.20 2.22
N PRO A 171 0.26 -8.73 1.84
CA PRO A 171 -0.86 -8.54 2.79
C PRO A 171 -1.37 -9.85 3.40
N THR A 172 -0.97 -10.99 2.86
CA THR A 172 -1.38 -12.33 3.28
C THR A 172 -0.25 -13.17 3.87
N GLY A 173 1.00 -12.71 3.83
CA GLY A 173 2.19 -13.49 4.14
C GLY A 173 2.29 -14.03 5.58
N ASN A 174 1.46 -13.53 6.52
CA ASN A 174 1.39 -14.00 7.92
C ASN A 174 0.03 -14.63 8.27
N LEU A 175 -0.75 -15.05 7.25
CA LEU A 175 -2.10 -15.57 7.42
C LEU A 175 -2.21 -17.02 6.92
N ASP A 176 -3.19 -17.74 7.44
CA ASP A 176 -3.57 -19.05 6.87
C ASP A 176 -4.30 -18.87 5.53
N SER A 177 -4.35 -19.94 4.74
CA SER A 177 -4.87 -19.88 3.36
C SER A 177 -6.34 -19.41 3.29
N LYS A 178 -7.19 -19.78 4.25
CA LYS A 178 -8.59 -19.35 4.26
C LYS A 178 -8.69 -17.85 4.56
N THR A 179 -7.98 -17.39 5.56
CA THR A 179 -7.92 -15.98 5.93
C THR A 179 -7.32 -15.14 4.80
N SER A 180 -6.32 -15.69 4.09
CA SER A 180 -5.71 -15.03 2.92
C SER A 180 -6.74 -14.74 1.82
N ILE A 181 -7.59 -15.72 1.49
CA ILE A 181 -8.68 -15.53 0.51
C ILE A 181 -9.64 -14.43 0.96
N ASP A 182 -10.03 -14.42 2.24
CA ASP A 182 -10.93 -13.39 2.80
C ASP A 182 -10.33 -11.99 2.72
N ILE A 183 -9.03 -11.86 2.96
CA ILE A 183 -8.30 -10.55 2.87
C ILE A 183 -8.17 -10.11 1.41
N MET A 184 -7.86 -11.03 0.49
CA MET A 184 -7.78 -10.70 -0.93
C MET A 184 -9.17 -10.33 -1.49
N GLY A 185 -10.25 -11.00 -1.03
CA GLY A 185 -11.63 -10.60 -1.34
C GLY A 185 -11.92 -9.17 -0.89
N LEU A 186 -11.51 -8.79 0.33
CA LEU A 186 -11.69 -7.42 0.84
C LEU A 186 -10.91 -6.39 0.00
N LEU A 187 -9.68 -6.70 -0.42
CA LEU A 187 -8.91 -5.81 -1.32
C LEU A 187 -9.56 -5.68 -2.70
N ASN A 188 -10.17 -6.75 -3.21
CA ASN A 188 -10.93 -6.73 -4.45
C ASN A 188 -12.18 -5.85 -4.34
N ASP A 189 -12.91 -5.93 -3.22
CA ASP A 189 -14.05 -5.04 -2.95
C ASP A 189 -13.63 -3.58 -2.89
N ILE A 190 -12.49 -3.28 -2.26
CA ILE A 190 -11.92 -1.93 -2.20
C ILE A 190 -11.60 -1.41 -3.61
N HIS A 191 -10.98 -2.23 -4.45
CA HIS A 191 -10.72 -1.90 -5.85
C HIS A 191 -12.01 -1.66 -6.63
N SER A 192 -13.01 -2.53 -6.48
CA SER A 192 -14.31 -2.44 -7.14
C SER A 192 -15.09 -1.17 -6.73
N ASN A 193 -14.81 -0.64 -5.55
CA ASN A 193 -15.35 0.64 -5.07
C ASN A 193 -14.58 1.88 -5.55
N GLY A 194 -13.61 1.72 -6.46
CA GLY A 194 -12.94 2.82 -7.16
C GLY A 194 -11.53 3.16 -6.66
N ASN A 195 -10.97 2.43 -5.69
CA ASN A 195 -9.59 2.65 -5.24
C ASN A 195 -8.58 2.01 -6.22
N THR A 196 -7.46 2.67 -6.41
CA THR A 196 -6.29 2.06 -7.05
C THR A 196 -5.61 1.15 -6.03
N VAL A 197 -5.35 -0.11 -6.39
CA VAL A 197 -4.68 -1.07 -5.50
C VAL A 197 -3.35 -1.50 -6.11
N ILE A 198 -2.27 -1.34 -5.35
CA ILE A 198 -0.92 -1.79 -5.72
C ILE A 198 -0.52 -2.85 -4.71
N LEU A 199 -0.41 -4.07 -5.20
CA LEU A 199 -0.04 -5.25 -4.43
C LEU A 199 1.43 -5.56 -4.66
N VAL A 200 2.23 -5.63 -3.61
CA VAL A 200 3.62 -6.13 -3.69
C VAL A 200 3.63 -7.54 -3.14
N THR A 201 4.02 -8.50 -3.95
CA THR A 201 4.08 -9.92 -3.54
C THR A 201 5.12 -10.70 -4.34
N HIS A 202 5.57 -11.83 -3.79
CA HIS A 202 6.35 -12.82 -4.52
C HIS A 202 5.54 -14.09 -4.84
N GLU A 203 4.27 -14.15 -4.38
CA GLU A 203 3.37 -15.28 -4.56
C GLU A 203 2.55 -15.13 -5.85
N GLU A 204 2.70 -16.08 -6.78
CA GLU A 204 1.97 -16.08 -8.07
C GLU A 204 0.45 -16.15 -7.88
N ASP A 205 -0.03 -16.93 -6.90
CA ASP A 205 -1.46 -17.06 -6.64
C ASP A 205 -2.09 -15.77 -6.11
N ILE A 206 -1.35 -15.00 -5.33
CA ILE A 206 -1.78 -13.69 -4.84
C ILE A 206 -1.76 -12.65 -5.97
N ALA A 207 -0.77 -12.71 -6.85
CA ALA A 207 -0.69 -11.79 -8.01
C ALA A 207 -1.85 -11.97 -9.01
N LYS A 208 -2.50 -13.13 -9.05
CA LYS A 208 -3.67 -13.40 -9.92
C LYS A 208 -4.88 -12.51 -9.61
N TYR A 209 -4.95 -11.93 -8.40
CA TYR A 209 -6.01 -10.97 -8.05
C TYR A 209 -5.84 -9.61 -8.74
N ALA A 210 -4.68 -9.32 -9.31
CA ALA A 210 -4.43 -8.06 -10.01
C ALA A 210 -4.65 -8.18 -11.52
N ALA A 211 -5.17 -7.10 -12.13
CA ALA A 211 -5.42 -7.02 -13.56
C ALA A 211 -4.15 -6.85 -14.41
N ARG A 212 -3.06 -6.37 -13.78
CA ARG A 212 -1.77 -6.12 -14.42
C ARG A 212 -0.64 -6.58 -13.51
N ILE A 213 0.37 -7.21 -14.08
CA ILE A 213 1.54 -7.72 -13.36
C ILE A 213 2.79 -7.03 -13.89
N ILE A 214 3.53 -6.38 -12.99
CA ILE A 214 4.81 -5.75 -13.24
C ILE A 214 5.88 -6.57 -12.52
N ARG A 215 6.87 -7.08 -13.26
CA ARG A 215 7.95 -7.88 -12.67
C ARG A 215 9.24 -7.10 -12.63
N LEU A 216 9.82 -7.01 -11.43
CA LEU A 216 11.14 -6.42 -11.21
C LEU A 216 12.20 -7.53 -11.16
N PHE A 217 13.33 -7.26 -11.78
CA PHE A 217 14.53 -8.06 -11.70
C PHE A 217 15.76 -7.14 -11.66
N ASP A 218 16.65 -7.32 -10.70
CA ASP A 218 17.88 -6.53 -10.51
C ASP A 218 17.71 -5.00 -10.61
N GLY A 219 16.60 -4.50 -10.07
CA GLY A 219 16.31 -3.06 -10.03
C GLY A 219 15.71 -2.49 -11.31
N GLU A 220 15.29 -3.33 -12.25
CA GLU A 220 14.67 -2.93 -13.52
C GLU A 220 13.33 -3.63 -13.71
N ILE A 221 12.44 -3.05 -14.54
CA ILE A 221 11.21 -3.73 -14.96
C ILE A 221 11.57 -4.72 -16.07
N SER A 222 11.45 -5.99 -15.76
CA SER A 222 11.69 -7.07 -16.73
C SER A 222 10.44 -7.44 -17.54
N GLN A 223 9.25 -7.20 -16.97
CA GLN A 223 7.98 -7.51 -17.61
C GLN A 223 6.87 -6.58 -17.08
N ASP A 224 5.97 -6.18 -17.96
CA ASP A 224 4.76 -5.40 -17.65
C ASP A 224 3.64 -5.87 -18.58
N VAL A 225 2.70 -6.64 -18.03
CA VAL A 225 1.69 -7.35 -18.82
C VAL A 225 0.32 -7.31 -18.15
N LEU A 226 -0.73 -7.32 -18.96
CA LEU A 226 -2.08 -7.58 -18.49
C LEU A 226 -2.20 -9.04 -18.06
N ASN A 227 -2.82 -9.25 -16.91
CA ASN A 227 -3.09 -10.58 -16.40
C ASN A 227 -4.28 -11.19 -17.15
N LYS A 228 -4.04 -12.25 -17.90
CA LYS A 228 -5.06 -12.94 -18.68
C LYS A 228 -6.01 -13.79 -17.82
N ASP A 229 -5.56 -14.14 -16.61
CA ASP A 229 -6.31 -14.95 -15.66
C ASP A 229 -7.16 -14.09 -14.70
N PHE A 230 -7.08 -12.76 -14.85
CA PHE A 230 -7.87 -11.84 -14.04
C PHE A 230 -9.35 -11.95 -14.40
N SER A 231 -10.16 -12.30 -13.42
CA SER A 231 -11.61 -12.25 -13.52
C SER A 231 -12.16 -11.46 -12.34
N TYR A 232 -13.06 -10.50 -12.62
CA TYR A 232 -13.89 -9.92 -11.57
C TYR A 232 -14.82 -11.04 -11.07
N ASN A 233 -14.49 -11.68 -9.94
CA ASN A 233 -15.39 -12.58 -9.23
C ASN A 233 -16.26 -11.79 -8.26
#